data_51d6dec53e2492e93bf5ea9ad3b9d10d
#
_entry.id   51d6dec53e2492e93bf5ea9ad3b9d10d
#
_cell.length_a   1.000
_cell.length_b   1.000
_cell.length_c   1.000
_cell.angle_alpha   90.00
_cell.angle_beta   90.00
_cell.angle_gamma   90.00
#
_symmetry.space_group_name_H-M   'P 1'
#
loop_
_entity.id
_entity.type
_entity.pdbx_description
1 polymer ?
#
loop_
_entity_poly.entity_id
_entity_poly.type
_entity_poly.pdbx_seq_one_letter_code
_entity_poly.pdbx_strand_id
1 'polypeptide(L)'
;MDIGSSTGGFTDVLLQGGADHVFAVDSGTNQLAWKLRQDARVTVLEQTSARILTPAMIDRPATWVVCDASFIGLSKVLERPLELAERDCRLVALIKPQFEVGREEVGKKGVVSDPALHLRVCEEVREWVEGLDFHVQGIVESPITGPEGNVEFLISASRN
;
A
#
# COMPACT_ATOMS: atom_id res chain seq x y z
N MET A 1 9.45 2.45 0.95
CA MET A 1 8.65 1.90 2.07
C MET A 1 7.64 0.92 1.52
N ASP A 2 7.53 -0.23 2.15
CA ASP A 2 6.52 -1.25 1.86
C ASP A 2 5.52 -1.27 3.01
N ILE A 3 4.33 -0.72 2.79
CA ILE A 3 3.29 -0.57 3.80
C ILE A 3 2.34 -1.76 3.71
N GLY A 4 2.19 -2.50 4.83
CA GLY A 4 1.49 -3.77 4.83
C GLY A 4 2.36 -4.86 4.20
N SER A 5 3.60 -4.95 4.64
CA SER A 5 4.62 -5.82 3.99
C SER A 5 4.27 -7.31 4.02
N SER A 6 3.56 -7.77 5.04
CA SER A 6 3.15 -9.18 5.18
C SER A 6 4.34 -10.13 4.95
N THR A 7 4.22 -11.10 4.05
CA THR A 7 5.31 -12.04 3.73
C THR A 7 6.45 -11.40 2.93
N GLY A 8 6.24 -10.22 2.37
CA GLY A 8 7.29 -9.44 1.71
C GLY A 8 7.30 -9.51 0.20
N GLY A 9 6.16 -9.77 -0.43
CA GLY A 9 6.07 -9.83 -1.89
C GLY A 9 6.56 -8.54 -2.56
N PHE A 10 6.07 -7.38 -2.13
CA PHE A 10 6.54 -6.10 -2.67
C PHE A 10 7.99 -5.81 -2.28
N THR A 11 8.38 -6.12 -1.04
CA THR A 11 9.77 -5.95 -0.61
C THR A 11 10.72 -6.73 -1.52
N ASP A 12 10.40 -7.98 -1.82
CA ASP A 12 11.22 -8.82 -2.70
C ASP A 12 11.33 -8.22 -4.11
N VAL A 13 10.22 -7.76 -4.67
CA VAL A 13 10.20 -7.11 -6.00
C VAL A 13 11.06 -5.84 -6.01
N LEU A 14 10.95 -5.02 -4.97
CA LEU A 14 11.76 -3.79 -4.85
C LEU A 14 13.26 -4.12 -4.81
N LEU A 15 13.64 -5.11 -4.04
CA LEU A 15 15.05 -5.53 -3.94
C LEU A 15 15.57 -6.10 -5.26
N GLN A 16 14.77 -6.92 -5.94
CA GLN A 16 15.12 -7.43 -7.27
C GLN A 16 15.24 -6.30 -8.30
N GLY A 17 14.47 -5.25 -8.15
CA GLY A 17 14.53 -4.06 -8.98
C GLY A 17 15.68 -3.11 -8.67
N GLY A 18 16.53 -3.44 -7.69
CA GLY A 18 17.71 -2.66 -7.36
C GLY A 18 17.55 -1.65 -6.24
N ALA A 19 16.52 -1.78 -5.40
CA ALA A 19 16.37 -0.89 -4.24
C ALA A 19 17.57 -1.03 -3.30
N ASP A 20 18.14 0.10 -2.89
CA ASP A 20 19.24 0.12 -1.94
C ASP A 20 18.79 -0.25 -0.54
N HIS A 21 17.56 0.10 -0.18
CA HIS A 21 17.02 -0.15 1.13
C HIS A 21 15.48 -0.21 1.08
N VAL A 22 14.88 -1.07 1.91
CA VAL A 22 13.43 -1.19 2.05
C VAL A 22 13.06 -1.17 3.54
N PHE A 23 12.13 -0.30 3.89
CA PHE A 23 11.46 -0.33 5.19
C PHE A 23 10.19 -1.16 5.04
N ALA A 24 10.19 -2.35 5.62
CA ALA A 24 9.05 -3.25 5.59
C ALA A 24 8.19 -3.03 6.83
N VAL A 25 7.05 -2.36 6.65
CA VAL A 25 6.18 -1.91 7.73
C VAL A 25 4.93 -2.78 7.78
N ASP A 26 4.64 -3.35 8.94
CA ASP A 26 3.43 -4.17 9.15
C ASP A 26 2.95 -4.07 10.60
N SER A 27 1.64 -4.07 10.79
CA SER A 27 1.04 -4.10 12.13
C SER A 27 1.10 -5.48 12.77
N GLY A 28 1.30 -6.55 11.98
CA GLY A 28 1.44 -7.92 12.45
C GLY A 28 2.87 -8.27 12.87
N THR A 29 3.08 -9.53 13.22
CA THR A 29 4.38 -10.05 13.63
C THR A 29 4.73 -11.33 12.89
N ASN A 30 6.04 -11.56 12.70
CA ASN A 30 6.60 -12.80 12.18
C ASN A 30 6.04 -13.23 10.81
N GLN A 31 5.58 -12.28 10.00
CA GLN A 31 5.03 -12.60 8.68
C GLN A 31 6.06 -12.50 7.56
N LEU A 32 7.04 -11.60 7.71
CA LEU A 32 8.04 -11.37 6.67
C LEU A 32 8.91 -12.63 6.47
N ALA A 33 9.10 -13.04 5.22
CA ALA A 33 9.90 -14.21 4.87
C ALA A 33 11.32 -14.12 5.44
N TRP A 34 11.85 -15.26 5.93
CA TRP A 34 13.13 -15.32 6.61
C TRP A 34 14.28 -14.72 5.81
N LYS A 35 14.37 -15.04 4.51
CA LYS A 35 15.43 -14.48 3.65
C LYS A 35 15.42 -12.96 3.59
N LEU A 36 14.23 -12.34 3.67
CA LEU A 36 14.08 -10.89 3.66
C LEU A 36 14.46 -10.27 5.01
N ARG A 37 14.14 -10.98 6.11
CA ARG A 37 14.55 -10.54 7.46
C ARG A 37 16.06 -10.48 7.59
N GLN A 38 16.77 -11.38 6.93
CA GLN A 38 18.22 -11.46 7.00
C GLN A 38 18.93 -10.57 6.00
N ASP A 39 18.21 -9.99 5.05
CA ASP A 39 18.78 -9.09 4.06
C ASP A 39 19.15 -7.76 4.72
N ALA A 40 20.44 -7.38 4.62
CA ALA A 40 20.96 -6.16 5.22
C ALA A 40 20.30 -4.88 4.66
N ARG A 41 19.66 -4.98 3.48
CA ARG A 41 18.95 -3.88 2.84
C ARG A 41 17.53 -3.68 3.39
N VAL A 42 17.07 -4.54 4.31
CA VAL A 42 15.71 -4.50 4.83
C VAL A 42 15.71 -4.08 6.29
N THR A 43 14.97 -3.04 6.62
CA THR A 43 14.62 -2.68 8.00
C THR A 43 13.22 -3.21 8.27
N VAL A 44 13.09 -4.12 9.23
CA VAL A 44 11.82 -4.75 9.60
C VAL A 44 11.16 -3.93 10.70
N LEU A 45 9.98 -3.36 10.39
CA LEU A 45 9.17 -2.59 11.33
C LEU A 45 7.84 -3.31 11.54
N GLU A 46 7.86 -4.38 12.34
CA GLU A 46 6.67 -5.13 12.71
C GLU A 46 5.98 -4.55 13.94
N GLN A 47 4.75 -4.98 14.20
CA GLN A 47 3.92 -4.44 15.27
C GLN A 47 3.88 -2.90 15.22
N THR A 48 3.95 -2.36 14.03
CA THR A 48 4.09 -0.93 13.80
C THR A 48 2.97 -0.48 12.87
N SER A 49 2.13 0.42 13.34
CA SER A 49 1.13 1.05 12.49
C SER A 49 1.81 2.09 11.59
N ALA A 50 1.49 2.05 10.30
CA ALA A 50 2.00 3.05 9.36
C ALA A 50 1.59 4.47 9.74
N ARG A 51 0.51 4.63 10.49
CA ARG A 51 -0.04 5.93 10.90
C ARG A 51 0.82 6.64 11.95
N ILE A 52 1.69 5.90 12.66
CA ILE A 52 2.53 6.45 13.74
C ILE A 52 4.01 6.48 13.39
N LEU A 53 4.37 6.24 12.13
CA LEU A 53 5.77 6.31 11.70
C LEU A 53 6.38 7.68 12.01
N THR A 54 7.65 7.66 12.42
CA THR A 54 8.41 8.86 12.75
C THR A 54 9.66 8.96 11.88
N PRO A 55 10.24 10.16 11.74
CA PRO A 55 11.51 10.29 11.03
C PRO A 55 12.64 9.45 11.63
N ALA A 56 12.57 9.15 12.94
CA ALA A 56 13.57 8.29 13.59
C ALA A 56 13.46 6.83 13.11
N MET A 57 12.25 6.36 12.83
CA MET A 57 12.01 5.02 12.29
C MET A 57 12.40 4.91 10.83
N ILE A 58 12.12 5.96 10.05
CA ILE A 58 12.43 6.07 8.64
C ILE A 58 13.61 7.04 8.50
N ASP A 59 14.80 6.52 8.68
CA ASP A 59 16.03 7.32 8.80
C ASP A 59 16.51 7.95 7.49
N ARG A 60 15.81 7.68 6.40
CA ARG A 60 16.05 8.28 5.07
C ARG A 60 14.72 8.38 4.31
N PRO A 61 14.50 9.44 3.55
CA PRO A 61 13.28 9.57 2.77
C PRO A 61 13.18 8.48 1.70
N ALA A 62 11.99 7.93 1.52
CA ALA A 62 11.75 6.90 0.53
C ALA A 62 11.42 7.52 -0.83
N THR A 63 11.99 6.96 -1.89
CA THR A 63 11.68 7.34 -3.27
C THR A 63 10.51 6.56 -3.84
N TRP A 64 10.16 5.45 -3.19
CA TRP A 64 9.01 4.62 -3.54
C TRP A 64 8.19 4.30 -2.29
N VAL A 65 6.89 4.41 -2.42
CA VAL A 65 5.92 3.92 -1.42
C VAL A 65 5.03 2.91 -2.11
N VAL A 66 5.02 1.68 -1.60
CA VAL A 66 4.14 0.63 -2.07
C VAL A 66 3.24 0.20 -0.92
N CYS A 67 2.02 -0.22 -1.23
CA CYS A 67 1.04 -0.54 -0.20
C CYS A 67 0.15 -1.72 -0.59
N ASP A 68 0.12 -2.71 0.29
CA ASP A 68 -0.82 -3.83 0.25
C ASP A 68 -1.38 -4.04 1.66
N ALA A 69 -2.05 -3.02 2.19
CA ALA A 69 -2.61 -3.06 3.54
C ALA A 69 -4.05 -3.54 3.52
N SER A 70 -4.44 -4.29 4.55
CA SER A 70 -5.82 -4.79 4.73
C SER A 70 -6.48 -4.12 5.92
N PHE A 71 -7.82 -4.09 5.90
CA PHE A 71 -8.68 -3.58 6.99
C PHE A 71 -8.58 -2.07 7.24
N ILE A 72 -8.06 -1.33 6.28
CA ILE A 72 -7.92 0.13 6.37
C ILE A 72 -7.94 0.73 4.97
N GLY A 73 -8.57 1.88 4.81
CA GLY A 73 -8.57 2.62 3.55
C GLY A 73 -7.22 3.30 3.27
N LEU A 74 -6.90 3.48 2.00
CA LEU A 74 -5.62 4.03 1.57
C LEU A 74 -5.36 5.44 2.10
N SER A 75 -6.37 6.30 2.13
CA SER A 75 -6.21 7.67 2.61
C SER A 75 -5.77 7.73 4.08
N LYS A 76 -6.13 6.72 4.86
CA LYS A 76 -5.76 6.64 6.27
C LYS A 76 -4.37 6.04 6.46
N VAL A 77 -4.07 4.97 5.76
CA VAL A 77 -2.82 4.23 5.97
C VAL A 77 -1.61 4.90 5.31
N LEU A 78 -1.83 5.63 4.21
CA LEU A 78 -0.75 6.25 3.45
C LEU A 78 -0.47 7.71 3.78
N GLU A 79 -1.34 8.38 4.53
CA GLU A 79 -1.15 9.80 4.86
C GLU A 79 0.24 10.04 5.48
N ARG A 80 0.56 9.30 6.54
CA ARG A 80 1.84 9.46 7.23
C ARG A 80 3.04 8.98 6.42
N PRO A 81 3.02 7.79 5.80
CA PRO A 81 4.13 7.37 4.92
C PRO A 81 4.46 8.37 3.82
N LEU A 82 3.45 8.96 3.18
CA LEU A 82 3.67 9.92 2.11
C LEU A 82 4.27 11.25 2.61
N GLU A 83 3.98 11.64 3.84
CA GLU A 83 4.63 12.79 4.48
C GLU A 83 6.13 12.56 4.70
N LEU A 84 6.51 11.31 4.97
CA LEU A 84 7.89 10.92 5.23
C LEU A 84 8.67 10.56 3.95
N ALA A 85 7.99 10.44 2.82
CA ALA A 85 8.61 10.12 1.54
C ALA A 85 9.25 11.35 0.90
N GLU A 86 10.15 11.11 -0.06
CA GLU A 86 10.65 12.17 -0.93
C GLU A 86 9.50 12.89 -1.62
N ARG A 87 9.69 14.18 -1.90
CA ARG A 87 8.65 14.95 -2.61
C ARG A 87 8.35 14.31 -3.98
N ASP A 88 9.38 13.93 -4.71
CA ASP A 88 9.28 13.32 -6.03
C ASP A 88 9.18 11.80 -6.00
N CYS A 89 8.52 11.26 -4.98
CA CYS A 89 8.36 9.82 -4.82
C CYS A 89 7.36 9.23 -5.82
N ARG A 90 7.44 7.89 -5.96
CA ARG A 90 6.48 7.09 -6.73
C ARG A 90 5.62 6.28 -5.78
N LEU A 91 4.37 6.09 -6.18
CA LEU A 91 3.38 5.34 -5.41
C LEU A 91 2.83 4.20 -6.26
N VAL A 92 2.83 2.99 -5.70
CA VAL A 92 2.06 1.86 -6.22
C VAL A 92 1.29 1.26 -5.06
N ALA A 93 -0.03 1.20 -5.18
CA ALA A 93 -0.87 0.70 -4.10
C ALA A 93 -2.00 -0.17 -4.62
N LEU A 94 -2.38 -1.17 -3.81
CA LEU A 94 -3.58 -1.95 -4.05
C LEU A 94 -4.80 -1.22 -3.51
N ILE A 95 -5.77 -1.02 -4.37
CA ILE A 95 -7.09 -0.50 -4.00
C ILE A 95 -7.98 -1.70 -3.72
N LYS A 96 -8.49 -1.79 -2.51
CA LYS A 96 -9.32 -2.90 -2.05
C LYS A 96 -10.72 -2.37 -1.69
N PRO A 97 -11.68 -2.46 -2.61
CA PRO A 97 -13.02 -1.89 -2.39
C PRO A 97 -13.65 -2.31 -1.07
N GLN A 98 -13.40 -3.56 -0.62
CA GLN A 98 -13.93 -4.07 0.64
C GLN A 98 -13.46 -3.30 1.88
N PHE A 99 -12.37 -2.53 1.78
CA PHE A 99 -11.83 -1.71 2.87
C PHE A 99 -11.98 -0.20 2.61
N GLU A 100 -12.58 0.17 1.48
CA GLU A 100 -12.83 1.58 1.12
C GLU A 100 -14.29 1.98 1.30
N VAL A 101 -15.22 1.06 1.09
CA VAL A 101 -16.66 1.34 1.22
C VAL A 101 -17.13 1.24 2.67
N GLY A 102 -18.33 1.76 2.94
CA GLY A 102 -18.99 1.61 4.24
C GLY A 102 -19.42 0.17 4.50
N ARG A 103 -19.62 -0.17 5.77
CA ARG A 103 -20.01 -1.53 6.18
C ARG A 103 -21.30 -1.99 5.51
N GLU A 104 -22.25 -1.09 5.31
CA GLU A 104 -23.54 -1.36 4.67
C GLU A 104 -23.41 -1.70 3.19
N GLU A 105 -22.27 -1.36 2.56
CA GLU A 105 -22.01 -1.61 1.16
C GLU A 105 -21.21 -2.90 0.93
N VAL A 106 -20.73 -3.51 2.00
CA VAL A 106 -20.01 -4.78 1.93
C VAL A 106 -21.02 -5.92 1.99
N GLY A 107 -20.97 -6.82 1.01
CA GLY A 107 -21.86 -7.97 0.93
C GLY A 107 -21.49 -9.08 1.90
N LYS A 108 -22.17 -10.22 1.76
CA LYS A 108 -21.88 -11.43 2.53
C LYS A 108 -20.42 -11.84 2.32
N LYS A 109 -19.81 -12.39 3.37
CA LYS A 109 -18.41 -12.85 3.38
C LYS A 109 -17.39 -11.73 3.14
N GLY A 110 -17.79 -10.47 3.30
CA GLY A 110 -16.88 -9.35 3.12
C GLY A 110 -16.56 -9.04 1.66
N VAL A 111 -17.47 -9.35 0.74
CA VAL A 111 -17.27 -9.17 -0.70
C VAL A 111 -18.00 -7.94 -1.22
N VAL A 112 -17.29 -7.12 -2.00
CA VAL A 112 -17.87 -6.02 -2.78
C VAL A 112 -17.88 -6.46 -4.24
N SER A 113 -19.04 -6.84 -4.76
CA SER A 113 -19.17 -7.39 -6.11
C SER A 113 -19.77 -6.42 -7.13
N ASP A 114 -20.34 -5.29 -6.68
CA ASP A 114 -20.98 -4.33 -7.56
C ASP A 114 -19.94 -3.52 -8.35
N PRO A 115 -19.91 -3.61 -9.69
CA PRO A 115 -18.98 -2.85 -10.51
C PRO A 115 -19.10 -1.33 -10.35
N ALA A 116 -20.29 -0.82 -10.01
CA ALA A 116 -20.49 0.60 -9.76
C ALA A 116 -19.75 1.06 -8.51
N LEU A 117 -19.69 0.21 -7.47
CA LEU A 117 -18.91 0.50 -6.27
C LEU A 117 -17.41 0.44 -6.55
N HIS A 118 -16.97 -0.53 -7.36
CA HIS A 118 -15.55 -0.60 -7.80
C HIS A 118 -15.13 0.70 -8.49
N LEU A 119 -15.94 1.18 -9.43
CA LEU A 119 -15.66 2.41 -10.16
C LEU A 119 -15.62 3.62 -9.22
N ARG A 120 -16.60 3.73 -8.34
CA ARG A 120 -16.66 4.83 -7.36
C ARG A 120 -15.42 4.85 -6.48
N VAL A 121 -15.02 3.71 -5.94
CA VAL A 121 -13.84 3.60 -5.08
C VAL A 121 -12.57 4.00 -5.83
N CYS A 122 -12.39 3.53 -7.06
CA CYS A 122 -11.23 3.89 -7.86
C CYS A 122 -11.17 5.40 -8.14
N GLU A 123 -12.31 6.03 -8.43
CA GLU A 123 -12.37 7.48 -8.64
C GLU A 123 -12.07 8.26 -7.36
N GLU A 124 -12.61 7.84 -6.22
CA GLU A 124 -12.34 8.46 -4.93
C GLU A 124 -10.85 8.38 -4.56
N VAL A 125 -10.23 7.23 -4.78
CA VAL A 125 -8.79 7.05 -4.53
C VAL A 125 -7.96 7.91 -5.48
N ARG A 126 -8.33 7.95 -6.77
CA ARG A 126 -7.67 8.82 -7.76
C ARG A 126 -7.71 10.27 -7.33
N GLU A 127 -8.87 10.77 -6.97
CA GLU A 127 -9.05 12.15 -6.52
C GLU A 127 -8.21 12.47 -5.29
N TRP A 128 -8.19 11.55 -4.33
CA TRP A 128 -7.39 11.72 -3.13
C TRP A 128 -5.89 11.79 -3.45
N VAL A 129 -5.40 10.90 -4.29
CA VAL A 129 -3.99 10.85 -4.71
C VAL A 129 -3.62 12.13 -5.48
N GLU A 130 -4.47 12.55 -6.41
CA GLU A 130 -4.24 13.78 -7.18
C GLU A 130 -4.23 15.02 -6.27
N GLY A 131 -5.07 15.01 -5.22
CA GLY A 131 -5.09 16.07 -4.22
C GLY A 131 -3.79 16.21 -3.41
N LEU A 132 -2.93 15.20 -3.45
CA LEU A 132 -1.58 15.20 -2.85
C LEU A 132 -0.49 15.56 -3.86
N ASP A 133 -0.86 16.18 -4.96
CA ASP A 133 0.04 16.61 -6.05
C ASP A 133 0.68 15.46 -6.82
N PHE A 134 0.09 14.27 -6.78
CA PHE A 134 0.51 13.16 -7.63
C PHE A 134 -0.15 13.25 -8.99
N HIS A 135 0.60 12.82 -9.99
CA HIS A 135 0.07 12.49 -11.31
C HIS A 135 -0.21 10.98 -11.36
N VAL A 136 -1.45 10.61 -11.59
CA VAL A 136 -1.86 9.20 -11.69
C VAL A 136 -1.58 8.71 -13.11
N GLN A 137 -0.68 7.73 -13.25
CA GLN A 137 -0.40 7.10 -14.54
C GLN A 137 -1.53 6.18 -14.98
N GLY A 138 -2.16 5.50 -14.02
CA GLY A 138 -3.28 4.62 -14.32
C GLY A 138 -3.76 3.81 -13.12
N ILE A 139 -4.95 3.24 -13.31
CA ILE A 139 -5.53 2.27 -12.39
C ILE A 139 -5.92 1.07 -13.25
N VAL A 140 -5.47 -0.12 -12.85
CA VAL A 140 -5.78 -1.37 -13.55
C VAL A 140 -6.33 -2.39 -12.56
N GLU A 141 -7.17 -3.29 -13.06
CA GLU A 141 -7.63 -4.42 -12.25
C GLU A 141 -6.44 -5.34 -11.96
N SER A 142 -6.32 -5.77 -10.70
CA SER A 142 -5.29 -6.73 -10.31
C SER A 142 -5.53 -8.06 -11.01
N PRO A 143 -4.47 -8.73 -11.51
CA PRO A 143 -4.62 -10.05 -12.13
C PRO A 143 -4.98 -11.15 -11.13
N ILE A 144 -4.81 -10.89 -9.83
CA ILE A 144 -5.21 -11.81 -8.77
C ILE A 144 -6.30 -11.17 -7.91
N THR A 145 -7.23 -11.99 -7.45
CA THR A 145 -8.30 -11.53 -6.55
C THR A 145 -7.83 -11.60 -5.09
N GLY A 146 -8.47 -10.78 -4.25
CA GLY A 146 -8.30 -10.83 -2.81
C GLY A 146 -9.17 -11.93 -2.16
N PRO A 147 -9.29 -11.89 -0.83
CA PRO A 147 -10.07 -12.87 -0.08
C PRO A 147 -11.50 -12.99 -0.60
N GLU A 148 -12.02 -14.23 -0.64
CA GLU A 148 -13.36 -14.57 -1.09
C GLU A 148 -13.67 -14.10 -2.52
N GLY A 149 -12.65 -13.89 -3.35
CA GLY A 149 -12.81 -13.46 -4.73
C GLY A 149 -13.01 -11.96 -4.92
N ASN A 150 -12.72 -11.14 -3.92
CA ASN A 150 -12.77 -9.69 -4.06
C ASN A 150 -11.88 -9.21 -5.21
N VAL A 151 -12.48 -8.40 -6.09
CA VAL A 151 -11.73 -7.73 -7.16
C VAL A 151 -10.99 -6.55 -6.54
N GLU A 152 -9.69 -6.47 -6.82
CA GLU A 152 -8.82 -5.41 -6.33
C GLU A 152 -8.17 -4.71 -7.51
N PHE A 153 -7.63 -3.52 -7.28
CA PHE A 153 -7.05 -2.69 -8.34
C PHE A 153 -5.67 -2.20 -7.92
N LEU A 154 -4.85 -1.88 -8.92
CA LEU A 154 -3.54 -1.26 -8.69
C LEU A 154 -3.57 0.17 -9.23
N ILE A 155 -3.16 1.11 -8.40
CA ILE A 155 -2.91 2.49 -8.81
C ILE A 155 -1.41 2.74 -8.87
N SER A 156 -0.97 3.42 -9.92
CA SER A 156 0.40 3.89 -10.08
C SER A 156 0.38 5.41 -10.25
N ALA A 157 1.21 6.09 -9.49
CA ALA A 157 1.28 7.55 -9.51
C ALA A 157 2.69 8.03 -9.19
N SER A 158 3.02 9.23 -9.64
CA SER A 158 4.29 9.88 -9.33
C SER A 158 4.07 11.35 -9.00
N ARG A 159 4.95 11.90 -8.18
CA ARG A 159 4.91 13.30 -7.76
C ARG A 159 6.25 13.95 -8.12
N ASN A 160 6.20 15.18 -8.62
CA ASN A 160 7.40 15.95 -8.97
C ASN A 160 7.65 17.08 -7.98
#